data_dcc9258c08bf5830643f04c4d3b08379
#
_entry.id   dcc9258c08bf5830643f04c4d3b08379
#
_cell.length_a   1.000
_cell.length_b   1.000
_cell.length_c   1.000
_cell.angle_alpha   90.00
_cell.angle_beta   90.00
_cell.angle_gamma   90.00
#
_symmetry.space_group_name_H-M   'P 1'
#
loop_
_entity.id
_entity.type
_entity.pdbx_description
1 polymer ?
#
loop_
_entity_poly.entity_id
_entity_poly.type
_entity_poly.pdbx_seq_one_letter_code
_entity_poly.pdbx_strand_id
1 'polypeptide(L)'
;MLNNKIHISGLILTVSFSCFNSSIFAAPLQILEFKKGQLSQVEQTQICEQLKGICPQQAQWRSLKTTDQSLWLLSDGNVAQFSISTTGFKLLQQWHIQLSPADEMARSGQYVFPKLFPMDQNRYAIAVIDTVSEMYSGGGAGIERASFYELKDSGKAHRFIENYPFSFNRMIRACFSEQDYES
;
A
#
# COMPACT_ATOMS: atom_id res chain seq x y z
N MET A 1 -87.71 -24.25 10.92
CA MET A 1 -86.76 -24.36 9.79
C MET A 1 -86.16 -22.99 9.58
N LEU A 2 -84.99 -22.73 10.19
CA LEU A 2 -84.23 -21.45 10.01
C LEU A 2 -82.94 -21.76 9.25
N ASN A 3 -82.81 -21.15 8.07
CA ASN A 3 -81.67 -21.26 7.19
C ASN A 3 -80.70 -20.10 7.52
N ASN A 4 -79.59 -20.38 8.20
CA ASN A 4 -78.54 -19.41 8.45
C ASN A 4 -77.45 -19.52 7.33
N LYS A 5 -77.42 -18.51 6.46
CA LYS A 5 -76.34 -18.33 5.50
C LYS A 5 -75.22 -17.56 6.15
N ILE A 6 -74.07 -18.20 6.36
CA ILE A 6 -72.83 -17.57 6.81
C ILE A 6 -72.11 -17.02 5.56
N HIS A 7 -71.95 -15.69 5.49
CA HIS A 7 -71.10 -15.00 4.51
C HIS A 7 -69.67 -14.92 5.09
N ILE A 8 -68.77 -15.66 4.50
CA ILE A 8 -67.33 -15.53 4.80
C ILE A 8 -66.77 -14.51 3.80
N SER A 9 -66.51 -13.29 4.28
CA SER A 9 -65.76 -12.26 3.54
C SER A 9 -64.25 -12.56 3.68
N GLY A 10 -63.65 -13.05 2.60
CA GLY A 10 -62.20 -13.26 2.54
C GLY A 10 -61.49 -11.93 2.33
N LEU A 11 -60.72 -11.52 3.32
CA LEU A 11 -59.82 -10.39 3.26
C LEU A 11 -58.51 -10.84 2.59
N ILE A 12 -58.28 -10.46 1.33
CA ILE A 12 -57.05 -10.73 0.61
C ILE A 12 -56.04 -9.64 1.00
N LEU A 13 -55.07 -10.00 1.85
CA LEU A 13 -53.95 -9.15 2.24
C LEU A 13 -52.86 -9.25 1.16
N THR A 14 -52.81 -8.31 0.24
CA THR A 14 -51.71 -8.21 -0.73
C THR A 14 -50.46 -7.63 -0.05
N VAL A 15 -49.49 -8.49 0.29
CA VAL A 15 -48.17 -8.07 0.79
C VAL A 15 -47.32 -7.68 -0.42
N SER A 16 -47.21 -6.37 -0.65
CA SER A 16 -46.29 -5.84 -1.66
C SER A 16 -44.85 -5.94 -1.14
N PHE A 17 -44.11 -6.93 -1.65
CA PHE A 17 -42.68 -7.09 -1.40
C PHE A 17 -41.91 -6.04 -2.23
N SER A 18 -41.63 -4.89 -1.65
CA SER A 18 -40.71 -3.90 -2.23
C SER A 18 -39.28 -4.43 -2.14
N CYS A 19 -38.78 -5.03 -3.22
CA CYS A 19 -37.35 -5.35 -3.35
C CYS A 19 -36.57 -4.03 -3.41
N PHE A 20 -36.05 -3.58 -2.26
CA PHE A 20 -35.04 -2.57 -2.22
C PHE A 20 -33.74 -3.18 -2.79
N ASN A 21 -33.48 -2.93 -4.07
CA ASN A 21 -32.18 -3.15 -4.66
C ASN A 21 -31.21 -2.11 -4.08
N SER A 22 -30.67 -2.39 -2.90
CA SER A 22 -29.53 -1.67 -2.37
C SER A 22 -28.31 -2.05 -3.22
N SER A 23 -28.02 -1.26 -4.24
CA SER A 23 -26.76 -1.34 -4.95
C SER A 23 -25.65 -0.98 -3.96
N ILE A 24 -25.02 -1.98 -3.36
CA ILE A 24 -23.84 -1.82 -2.53
C ILE A 24 -22.72 -1.46 -3.52
N PHE A 25 -22.54 -0.17 -3.78
CA PHE A 25 -21.32 0.32 -4.41
C PHE A 25 -20.19 0.10 -3.41
N ALA A 26 -19.35 -0.90 -3.67
CA ALA A 26 -18.11 -1.05 -2.93
C ALA A 26 -17.31 0.25 -3.10
N ALA A 27 -16.94 0.87 -1.99
CA ALA A 27 -16.07 2.04 -2.03
C ALA A 27 -14.78 1.68 -2.78
N PRO A 28 -14.27 2.56 -3.66
CA PRO A 28 -13.05 2.29 -4.39
C PRO A 28 -11.90 2.07 -3.39
N LEU A 29 -11.12 1.04 -3.64
CA LEU A 29 -9.92 0.74 -2.85
C LEU A 29 -8.93 1.89 -2.98
N GLN A 30 -8.62 2.55 -1.87
CA GLN A 30 -7.74 3.71 -1.85
C GLN A 30 -6.31 3.29 -1.54
N ILE A 31 -5.35 3.70 -2.37
CA ILE A 31 -3.92 3.55 -2.08
C ILE A 31 -3.57 4.37 -0.84
N LEU A 32 -2.87 3.75 0.11
CA LEU A 32 -2.49 4.34 1.38
C LEU A 32 -1.01 4.73 1.36
N GLU A 33 -0.65 5.90 1.91
CA GLU A 33 0.70 6.42 1.86
C GLU A 33 1.36 6.46 3.23
N PHE A 34 2.57 5.89 3.31
CA PHE A 34 3.43 5.96 4.49
C PHE A 34 4.09 7.33 4.61
N LYS A 35 4.06 7.91 5.81
CA LYS A 35 4.66 9.22 6.11
C LYS A 35 5.82 9.10 7.09
N LYS A 36 6.82 9.96 6.96
CA LYS A 36 7.95 10.04 7.89
C LYS A 36 7.56 10.75 9.19
N GLY A 37 8.17 10.38 10.32
CA GLY A 37 8.21 11.17 11.54
C GLY A 37 6.89 11.29 12.32
N GLN A 38 5.97 10.32 12.20
CA GLN A 38 4.65 10.40 12.86
C GLN A 38 4.57 9.69 14.22
N LEU A 39 5.65 9.04 14.67
CA LEU A 39 5.69 8.31 15.94
C LEU A 39 6.50 9.08 16.98
N SER A 40 5.95 9.23 18.17
CA SER A 40 6.68 9.72 19.35
C SER A 40 7.74 8.71 19.81
N GLN A 41 8.70 9.14 20.60
CA GLN A 41 9.74 8.25 21.12
C GLN A 41 9.20 7.11 21.99
N VAL A 42 8.14 7.37 22.75
CA VAL A 42 7.47 6.37 23.58
C VAL A 42 6.82 5.29 22.70
N GLU A 43 6.08 5.69 21.67
CA GLU A 43 5.47 4.77 20.70
C GLU A 43 6.53 3.91 20.01
N GLN A 44 7.64 4.51 19.61
CA GLN A 44 8.74 3.78 18.97
C GLN A 44 9.36 2.73 19.89
N THR A 45 9.57 3.05 21.19
CA THR A 45 10.08 2.08 22.15
C THR A 45 9.14 0.89 22.30
N GLN A 46 7.84 1.12 22.50
CA GLN A 46 6.83 0.07 22.61
C GLN A 46 6.76 -0.84 21.38
N ILE A 47 6.94 -0.27 20.20
CA ILE A 47 6.95 -1.00 18.95
C ILE A 47 8.22 -1.84 18.82
N CYS A 48 9.37 -1.27 19.14
CA CYS A 48 10.66 -1.95 19.07
C CYS A 48 10.74 -3.20 19.94
N GLU A 49 10.13 -3.18 21.12
CA GLU A 49 10.08 -4.32 22.02
C GLU A 49 9.37 -5.54 21.40
N GLN A 50 8.50 -5.32 20.43
CA GLN A 50 7.74 -6.37 19.77
C GLN A 50 8.32 -6.82 18.44
N LEU A 51 9.13 -5.99 17.79
CA LEU A 51 9.77 -6.31 16.51
C LEU A 51 10.98 -7.21 16.73
N LYS A 52 10.90 -8.45 16.28
CA LYS A 52 12.00 -9.41 16.38
C LYS A 52 13.18 -8.98 15.51
N GLY A 53 14.26 -8.54 16.16
CA GLY A 53 15.55 -8.30 15.52
C GLY A 53 15.67 -7.06 14.64
N ILE A 54 14.64 -6.21 14.57
CA ILE A 54 14.61 -5.08 13.65
C ILE A 54 14.01 -3.89 14.38
N CYS A 55 14.88 -3.10 14.98
CA CYS A 55 14.50 -1.76 15.41
C CYS A 55 15.33 -0.74 14.61
N PRO A 56 14.85 -0.26 13.47
CA PRO A 56 15.56 0.71 12.66
C PRO A 56 15.75 2.02 13.43
N GLN A 57 16.81 2.73 13.10
CA GLN A 57 17.03 4.08 13.64
C GLN A 57 15.83 4.97 13.27
N GLN A 58 15.44 5.87 14.16
CA GLN A 58 14.24 6.73 14.05
C GLN A 58 14.10 7.43 12.69
N ALA A 59 15.20 7.81 12.05
CA ALA A 59 15.21 8.51 10.77
C ALA A 59 14.70 7.66 9.58
N GLN A 60 14.65 6.34 9.70
CA GLN A 60 14.33 5.42 8.61
C GLN A 60 12.88 4.97 8.62
N TRP A 61 12.12 5.25 9.69
CA TRP A 61 10.76 4.79 9.80
C TRP A 61 9.77 5.64 9.02
N ARG A 62 8.91 4.97 8.29
CA ARG A 62 7.68 5.53 7.76
C ARG A 62 6.51 4.82 8.40
N SER A 63 5.47 5.55 8.75
CA SER A 63 4.26 5.01 9.38
C SER A 63 3.01 5.42 8.65
N LEU A 64 1.96 4.62 8.82
CA LEU A 64 0.64 4.84 8.30
C LEU A 64 -0.37 4.39 9.35
N LYS A 65 -1.21 5.30 9.86
CA LYS A 65 -2.35 4.96 10.71
C LYS A 65 -3.60 4.90 9.84
N THR A 66 -4.34 3.83 9.94
CA THR A 66 -5.57 3.58 9.19
C THR A 66 -6.81 3.77 10.06
N THR A 67 -7.96 3.96 9.46
CA THR A 67 -9.24 4.22 10.16
C THR A 67 -9.74 3.01 10.97
N ASP A 68 -9.29 1.81 10.65
CA ASP A 68 -9.57 0.56 11.37
C ASP A 68 -8.68 0.35 12.61
N GLN A 69 -8.02 1.40 13.10
CA GLN A 69 -7.10 1.36 14.23
C GLN A 69 -5.88 0.45 14.02
N SER A 70 -5.43 0.33 12.78
CA SER A 70 -4.16 -0.32 12.47
C SER A 70 -3.04 0.71 12.30
N LEU A 71 -1.84 0.34 12.75
CA LEU A 71 -0.60 1.05 12.46
C LEU A 71 0.26 0.17 11.57
N TRP A 72 0.64 0.69 10.43
CA TRP A 72 1.60 0.07 9.54
C TRP A 72 2.95 0.77 9.62
N LEU A 73 4.02 0.00 9.61
CA LEU A 73 5.39 0.49 9.61
C LEU A 73 6.15 -0.04 8.40
N LEU A 74 7.03 0.80 7.87
CA LEU A 74 7.90 0.48 6.75
C LEU A 74 9.32 0.98 7.05
N SER A 75 10.30 0.09 6.92
CA SER A 75 11.74 0.43 6.94
C SER A 75 12.56 -0.64 6.22
N ASP A 76 13.35 -0.24 5.23
CA ASP A 76 14.39 -1.06 4.56
C ASP A 76 13.95 -2.50 4.23
N GLY A 77 12.83 -2.65 3.57
CA GLY A 77 12.27 -3.95 3.20
C GLY A 77 11.49 -4.65 4.32
N ASN A 78 11.45 -4.09 5.53
CA ASN A 78 10.62 -4.58 6.61
C ASN A 78 9.29 -3.87 6.64
N VAL A 79 8.21 -4.64 6.70
CA VAL A 79 6.84 -4.16 6.84
C VAL A 79 6.25 -4.80 8.09
N ALA A 80 5.59 -4.02 8.94
CA ALA A 80 4.92 -4.55 10.12
C ALA A 80 3.54 -3.91 10.27
N GLN A 81 2.58 -4.70 10.74
CA GLN A 81 1.22 -4.26 11.07
C GLN A 81 0.96 -4.46 12.55
N PHE A 82 0.42 -3.43 13.19
CA PHE A 82 0.01 -3.43 14.59
C PHE A 82 -1.46 -3.06 14.72
N SER A 83 -2.14 -3.62 15.71
CA SER A 83 -3.38 -3.05 16.20
C SER A 83 -3.08 -1.97 17.24
N ILE A 84 -3.87 -0.89 17.23
CA ILE A 84 -3.82 0.19 18.20
C ILE A 84 -4.95 -0.05 19.22
N SER A 85 -4.62 -0.01 20.51
CA SER A 85 -5.58 -0.11 21.59
C SER A 85 -5.32 0.97 22.65
N THR A 86 -6.19 1.09 23.63
CA THR A 86 -6.01 1.99 24.80
C THR A 86 -4.77 1.64 25.63
N THR A 87 -4.29 0.40 25.54
CA THR A 87 -3.10 -0.09 26.27
C THR A 87 -1.82 -0.02 25.45
N GLY A 88 -1.87 0.44 24.19
CA GLY A 88 -0.71 0.57 23.32
C GLY A 88 -0.84 -0.22 22.01
N PHE A 89 0.30 -0.67 21.50
CA PHE A 89 0.42 -1.37 20.24
C PHE A 89 0.57 -2.87 20.46
N LYS A 90 -0.07 -3.68 19.59
CA LYS A 90 0.12 -5.13 19.54
C LYS A 90 0.50 -5.53 18.11
N LEU A 91 1.67 -6.17 17.95
CA LEU A 91 2.10 -6.70 16.66
C LEU A 91 1.10 -7.75 16.17
N LEU A 92 0.57 -7.54 14.98
CA LEU A 92 -0.30 -8.47 14.27
C LEU A 92 0.53 -9.34 13.34
N GLN A 93 1.36 -8.70 12.50
CA GLN A 93 2.12 -9.38 11.46
C GLN A 93 3.38 -8.59 11.11
N GLN A 94 4.40 -9.32 10.64
CA GLN A 94 5.65 -8.76 10.13
C GLN A 94 6.07 -9.49 8.86
N TRP A 95 6.54 -8.74 7.88
CA TRP A 95 7.07 -9.26 6.60
C TRP A 95 8.47 -8.70 6.37
N HIS A 96 9.27 -9.48 5.68
CA HIS A 96 10.58 -9.05 5.21
C HIS A 96 10.70 -9.29 3.71
N ILE A 97 11.08 -8.24 2.98
CA ILE A 97 11.35 -8.28 1.55
C ILE A 97 12.85 -8.07 1.38
N GLN A 98 13.52 -9.09 0.85
CA GLN A 98 14.94 -9.02 0.55
C GLN A 98 15.17 -7.97 -0.54
N LEU A 99 15.87 -6.89 -0.21
CA LEU A 99 16.34 -5.91 -1.19
C LEU A 99 17.75 -6.26 -1.65
N SER A 100 18.01 -6.06 -2.93
CA SER A 100 19.38 -6.12 -3.44
C SER A 100 20.17 -4.90 -2.96
N PRO A 101 21.43 -5.08 -2.57
CA PRO A 101 22.27 -3.94 -2.21
C PRO A 101 22.43 -3.00 -3.41
N ALA A 102 22.57 -1.72 -3.13
CA ALA A 102 22.89 -0.74 -4.15
C ALA A 102 24.26 -1.04 -4.77
N ASP A 103 24.34 -0.95 -6.09
CA ASP A 103 25.60 -1.00 -6.83
C ASP A 103 25.92 0.40 -7.34
N GLU A 104 26.87 1.06 -6.68
CA GLU A 104 27.27 2.42 -7.03
C GLU A 104 27.93 2.49 -8.41
N MET A 105 28.66 1.44 -8.82
CA MET A 105 29.30 1.40 -10.14
C MET A 105 28.27 1.23 -11.26
N ALA A 106 27.31 0.35 -11.07
CA ALA A 106 26.18 0.17 -11.99
C ALA A 106 25.09 1.23 -11.82
N ARG A 107 25.23 2.12 -10.82
CA ARG A 107 24.21 3.13 -10.47
C ARG A 107 22.80 2.54 -10.41
N SER A 108 22.71 1.40 -9.76
CA SER A 108 21.48 0.66 -9.56
C SER A 108 21.18 0.49 -8.08
N GLY A 109 19.92 0.30 -7.74
CA GLY A 109 19.51 0.06 -6.37
C GLY A 109 18.04 -0.33 -6.29
N GLN A 110 17.64 -0.76 -5.11
CA GLN A 110 16.26 -1.09 -4.80
C GLN A 110 15.78 -0.30 -3.58
N TYR A 111 14.52 0.09 -3.62
CA TYR A 111 13.84 0.64 -2.45
C TYR A 111 12.38 0.21 -2.42
N VAL A 112 11.80 0.18 -1.21
CA VAL A 112 10.37 -0.06 -1.06
C VAL A 112 9.61 1.24 -1.31
N PHE A 113 8.68 1.20 -2.25
CA PHE A 113 7.83 2.35 -2.54
C PHE A 113 6.89 2.62 -1.36
N PRO A 114 6.84 3.86 -0.83
CA PRO A 114 6.17 4.13 0.45
C PRO A 114 4.64 4.21 0.31
N LYS A 115 4.04 3.24 -0.36
CA LYS A 115 2.59 3.11 -0.51
C LYS A 115 2.14 1.68 -0.32
N LEU A 116 1.01 1.52 0.34
CA LEU A 116 0.32 0.26 0.53
C LEU A 116 -0.85 0.19 -0.45
N PHE A 117 -0.88 -0.87 -1.25
CA PHE A 117 -1.87 -1.09 -2.30
C PHE A 117 -2.89 -2.11 -1.82
N PRO A 118 -4.15 -1.72 -1.52
CA PRO A 118 -5.17 -2.67 -1.17
C PRO A 118 -5.52 -3.52 -2.40
N MET A 119 -5.54 -4.84 -2.22
CA MET A 119 -5.97 -5.80 -3.23
C MET A 119 -7.45 -6.16 -3.05
N ASP A 120 -7.89 -6.22 -1.80
CA ASP A 120 -9.29 -6.31 -1.36
C ASP A 120 -9.42 -5.75 0.06
N GLN A 121 -10.49 -6.12 0.78
CA GLN A 121 -10.77 -5.56 2.11
C GLN A 121 -9.69 -5.85 3.16
N ASN A 122 -8.96 -6.97 3.04
CA ASN A 122 -8.01 -7.43 4.06
C ASN A 122 -6.61 -7.76 3.49
N ARG A 123 -6.44 -7.76 2.17
CA ARG A 123 -5.15 -8.09 1.54
C ARG A 123 -4.51 -6.84 0.96
N TYR A 124 -3.22 -6.75 1.18
CA TYR A 124 -2.41 -5.61 0.75
C TYR A 124 -1.20 -6.08 -0.04
N ALA A 125 -0.77 -5.23 -0.94
CA ALA A 125 0.50 -5.36 -1.64
C ALA A 125 1.37 -4.14 -1.40
N ILE A 126 2.68 -4.34 -1.57
CA ILE A 126 3.68 -3.29 -1.55
C ILE A 126 4.58 -3.43 -2.79
N ALA A 127 5.11 -2.32 -3.28
CA ALA A 127 6.00 -2.34 -4.43
C ALA A 127 7.46 -2.15 -4.01
N VAL A 128 8.35 -2.90 -4.63
CA VAL A 128 9.80 -2.66 -4.64
C VAL A 128 10.14 -2.05 -5.98
N ILE A 129 10.86 -0.95 -5.96
CA ILE A 129 11.30 -0.23 -7.15
C ILE A 129 12.77 -0.56 -7.39
N ASP A 130 13.06 -1.10 -8.56
CA ASP A 130 14.40 -1.24 -9.11
C ASP A 130 14.76 0.01 -9.90
N THR A 131 15.85 0.65 -9.55
CA THR A 131 16.37 1.85 -10.22
C THR A 131 17.64 1.51 -10.98
N VAL A 132 17.73 1.94 -12.21
CA VAL A 132 18.97 1.91 -13.02
C VAL A 132 19.14 3.27 -13.65
N SER A 133 20.33 3.86 -13.54
CA SER A 133 20.65 5.12 -14.19
C SER A 133 21.97 5.05 -14.93
N GLU A 134 21.98 5.63 -16.12
CA GLU A 134 23.15 5.74 -16.96
C GLU A 134 23.45 7.23 -17.22
N MET A 135 24.72 7.58 -17.19
CA MET A 135 25.20 8.93 -17.52
C MET A 135 26.16 8.84 -18.70
N TYR A 136 26.01 9.73 -19.63
CA TYR A 136 26.90 9.88 -20.79
C TYR A 136 27.23 11.36 -21.01
N SER A 137 28.22 11.67 -21.82
CA SER A 137 28.73 13.05 -22.01
C SER A 137 27.64 14.05 -22.47
N GLY A 138 26.63 13.58 -23.18
CA GLY A 138 25.50 14.39 -23.67
C GLY A 138 24.24 14.30 -22.82
N GLY A 139 24.24 13.66 -21.65
CA GLY A 139 23.04 13.55 -20.83
C GLY A 139 23.00 12.34 -19.91
N GLY A 140 21.82 11.82 -19.65
CA GLY A 140 21.59 10.64 -18.82
C GLY A 140 20.19 10.05 -19.03
N ALA A 141 20.02 8.82 -18.62
CA ALA A 141 18.73 8.14 -18.58
C ALA A 141 18.55 7.42 -17.25
N GLY A 142 17.33 7.40 -16.75
CA GLY A 142 16.94 6.64 -15.57
C GLY A 142 15.71 5.81 -15.88
N ILE A 143 15.71 4.57 -15.42
CA ILE A 143 14.60 3.64 -15.56
C ILE A 143 14.25 3.14 -14.16
N GLU A 144 12.97 3.15 -13.84
CA GLU A 144 12.43 2.50 -12.66
C GLU A 144 11.45 1.41 -13.06
N ARG A 145 11.58 0.25 -12.41
CA ARG A 145 10.68 -0.88 -12.58
C ARG A 145 10.12 -1.30 -11.23
N ALA A 146 8.82 -1.55 -11.17
CA ALA A 146 8.16 -1.99 -9.96
C ALA A 146 7.94 -3.50 -9.96
N SER A 147 8.27 -4.14 -8.84
CA SER A 147 7.85 -5.53 -8.54
C SER A 147 6.90 -5.49 -7.36
N PHE A 148 5.71 -6.09 -7.50
CA PHE A 148 4.68 -6.06 -6.46
C PHE A 148 4.68 -7.34 -5.65
N TYR A 149 4.58 -7.19 -4.34
CA TYR A 149 4.57 -8.26 -3.35
C TYR A 149 3.28 -8.22 -2.54
N GLU A 150 2.51 -9.29 -2.58
CA GLU A 150 1.38 -9.50 -1.67
C GLU A 150 1.90 -9.85 -0.28
N LEU A 151 1.37 -9.16 0.72
CA LEU A 151 1.67 -9.38 2.14
C LEU A 151 0.73 -10.48 2.68
N LYS A 152 1.20 -11.74 2.66
CA LYS A 152 0.42 -12.91 3.12
C LYS A 152 0.30 -12.96 4.65
N ASP A 153 -0.81 -13.45 5.16
CA ASP A 153 -1.05 -13.65 6.60
C ASP A 153 -0.02 -14.58 7.27
N SER A 154 0.68 -15.38 6.47
CA SER A 154 1.78 -16.23 6.95
C SER A 154 3.07 -15.47 7.29
N GLY A 155 3.12 -14.15 7.14
CA GLY A 155 4.34 -13.34 7.29
C GLY A 155 5.29 -13.42 6.09
N LYS A 156 4.84 -14.02 4.98
CA LYS A 156 5.62 -14.11 3.74
C LYS A 156 5.14 -13.06 2.74
N ALA A 157 6.08 -12.31 2.18
CA ALA A 157 5.83 -11.48 1.03
C ALA A 157 5.92 -12.33 -0.25
N HIS A 158 4.86 -12.38 -1.04
CA HIS A 158 4.77 -13.17 -2.27
C HIS A 158 4.76 -12.26 -3.49
N ARG A 159 5.83 -12.30 -4.31
CA ARG A 159 5.93 -11.54 -5.56
C ARG A 159 4.96 -12.11 -6.60
N PHE A 160 4.10 -11.27 -7.18
CA PHE A 160 3.10 -11.66 -8.17
C PHE A 160 3.13 -10.81 -9.46
N ILE A 161 3.78 -9.62 -9.40
CA ILE A 161 4.12 -8.83 -10.59
C ILE A 161 5.62 -8.54 -10.51
N GLU A 162 6.30 -8.62 -11.66
CA GLU A 162 7.73 -8.40 -11.77
C GLU A 162 8.05 -7.45 -12.91
N ASN A 163 9.00 -6.53 -12.67
CA ASN A 163 9.57 -5.64 -13.68
C ASN A 163 8.54 -4.78 -14.44
N TYR A 164 7.44 -4.41 -13.78
CA TYR A 164 6.46 -3.51 -14.38
C TYR A 164 7.09 -2.13 -14.61
N PRO A 165 7.01 -1.55 -15.81
CA PRO A 165 7.52 -0.21 -16.09
C PRO A 165 6.87 0.81 -15.17
N PHE A 166 7.68 1.51 -14.35
CA PHE A 166 7.17 2.44 -13.34
C PHE A 166 7.46 3.89 -13.71
N SER A 167 8.71 4.18 -14.09
CA SER A 167 9.15 5.52 -14.47
C SER A 167 10.27 5.42 -15.49
N PHE A 168 10.32 6.39 -16.39
CA PHE A 168 11.43 6.59 -17.31
C PHE A 168 11.72 8.08 -17.38
N ASN A 169 12.97 8.45 -17.19
CA ASN A 169 13.43 9.82 -17.42
C ASN A 169 14.65 9.83 -18.34
N ARG A 170 14.74 10.85 -19.16
CA ARG A 170 15.89 11.07 -20.04
C ARG A 170 16.24 12.54 -20.02
N MET A 171 17.50 12.84 -19.74
CA MET A 171 18.06 14.18 -19.81
C MET A 171 18.98 14.23 -21.02
N ILE A 172 18.73 15.14 -21.95
CA ILE A 172 19.61 15.45 -23.08
C ILE A 172 20.19 16.82 -22.79
N ARG A 173 21.52 16.92 -22.71
CA ARG A 173 22.18 18.22 -22.75
C ARG A 173 22.18 18.67 -24.21
N ALA A 174 21.45 19.72 -24.51
CA ALA A 174 21.65 20.45 -25.75
C ALA A 174 23.03 21.12 -25.65
N CYS A 175 23.96 20.70 -26.46
CA CYS A 175 25.17 21.48 -26.69
C CYS A 175 24.73 22.68 -27.56
N PHE A 176 24.35 23.77 -26.90
CA PHE A 176 24.18 25.05 -27.61
C PHE A 176 25.57 25.52 -28.00
N SER A 177 25.79 25.68 -29.31
CA SER A 177 26.94 26.40 -29.81
C SER A 177 26.72 27.90 -29.58
N GLU A 178 27.79 28.71 -29.52
CA GLU A 178 27.66 30.17 -29.42
C GLU A 178 26.77 30.75 -30.52
N GLN A 179 26.72 30.10 -31.67
CA GLN A 179 25.87 30.46 -32.82
C GLN A 179 24.37 30.28 -32.56
N ASP A 180 23.96 29.40 -31.63
CA ASP A 180 22.56 29.20 -31.28
C ASP A 180 22.00 30.34 -30.43
N TYR A 181 22.87 31.20 -29.87
CA TYR A 181 22.50 32.39 -29.12
C TYR A 181 22.41 33.68 -29.94
N GLU A 182 22.88 33.66 -31.19
CA GLU A 182 22.94 34.84 -32.03
C GLU A 182 21.78 34.91 -33.09
N SER A 183 20.83 33.97 -33.05
CA SER A 183 19.70 33.87 -34.01
C SER A 183 18.37 34.39 -33.46
#